data_7217810b48e210276b33ab4056634b7c
#
_entry.id   7217810b48e210276b33ab4056634b7c
#
_cell.length_a   1.000
_cell.length_b   1.000
_cell.length_c   1.000
_cell.angle_alpha   90.00
_cell.angle_beta   90.00
_cell.angle_gamma   90.00
#
_symmetry.space_group_name_H-M   'P 1'
#
loop_
_entity.id
_entity.type
_entity.pdbx_description
1 polymer ?
#
loop_
_entity_poly.entity_id
_entity_poly.type
_entity_poly.pdbx_seq_one_letter_code
_entity_poly.pdbx_strand_id
1 'polypeptide(L)'
;GVALVLYAWRLPPFVSAIERTENAMVHGQITVIAPQVSGYVTQVPVQDFAHVKRGQLLARIDDRIYAQQLEQAKAQVQTAQANLANWDQQRHSAEATIAEQRAALSSNQAQRERTHSAYARTQQLASQQLVSEQDRDTAFAARAQADAGVAQARAAVQAAEENARSVTVNRAALEAALANAQATVQLAQINLDNTRILAPRDGQLGQLGVRQGAYVTNGTQLMSLVPDTLWIVANFKETQMARIRIGQRASFTVDALDNARLHGRVQDISPAAGSEFSVLPADNATGNFVKIAQRIPLRISVDPDQPLAPRLRPGMSVVVAVDTDSAVD
;
A
#
# COMPACT_ATOMS: atom_id res chain seq x y z
N GLY A 1 31.95 -64.27 11.88
CA GLY A 1 32.98 -63.22 11.68
C GLY A 1 32.53 -62.13 10.75
N VAL A 2 32.18 -62.42 9.48
CA VAL A 2 31.88 -61.44 8.43
C VAL A 2 30.64 -60.57 8.76
N ALA A 3 29.55 -61.19 9.26
CA ALA A 3 28.33 -60.47 9.63
C ALA A 3 28.58 -59.46 10.77
N LEU A 4 29.45 -59.73 11.70
CA LEU A 4 29.82 -58.84 12.84
C LEU A 4 30.66 -57.65 12.36
N VAL A 5 31.53 -57.87 11.35
CA VAL A 5 32.31 -56.77 10.73
C VAL A 5 31.40 -55.88 9.86
N LEU A 6 30.49 -56.46 9.07
CA LEU A 6 29.50 -55.69 8.32
C LEU A 6 28.58 -54.86 9.21
N TYR A 7 28.16 -55.43 10.37
CA TYR A 7 27.38 -54.73 11.38
C TYR A 7 28.16 -53.57 12.00
N ALA A 8 29.41 -53.86 12.46
CA ALA A 8 30.26 -52.84 13.13
C ALA A 8 30.63 -51.68 12.18
N TRP A 9 30.76 -51.94 10.88
CA TRP A 9 31.13 -50.96 9.87
C TRP A 9 29.93 -50.40 9.09
N ARG A 10 28.70 -50.76 9.51
CA ARG A 10 27.45 -50.30 8.88
C ARG A 10 27.42 -50.50 7.36
N LEU A 11 28.02 -51.59 6.89
CA LEU A 11 28.00 -51.98 5.47
C LEU A 11 26.70 -52.74 5.15
N PRO A 12 26.23 -52.73 3.89
CA PRO A 12 25.04 -53.49 3.53
C PRO A 12 25.11 -54.94 3.98
N PRO A 13 24.03 -55.53 4.55
CA PRO A 13 22.65 -55.02 4.68
C PRO A 13 22.37 -54.17 5.93
N PHE A 14 23.37 -53.79 6.74
CA PHE A 14 23.20 -53.07 8.00
C PHE A 14 23.34 -51.54 7.89
N VAL A 15 23.00 -50.96 6.74
CA VAL A 15 22.98 -49.52 6.54
C VAL A 15 21.85 -48.91 7.35
N SER A 16 22.17 -47.96 8.23
CA SER A 16 21.12 -47.24 8.99
C SER A 16 20.24 -46.42 8.05
N ALA A 17 18.94 -46.61 8.11
CA ALA A 17 17.94 -45.78 7.44
C ALA A 17 17.77 -44.39 8.09
N ILE A 18 18.49 -44.12 9.20
CA ILE A 18 18.33 -42.89 9.97
C ILE A 18 19.59 -42.05 9.81
N GLU A 19 19.41 -40.84 9.25
CA GLU A 19 20.45 -39.80 9.25
C GLU A 19 20.26 -38.86 10.42
N ARG A 20 21.32 -38.58 11.17
CA ARG A 20 21.27 -37.78 12.42
C ARG A 20 22.20 -36.58 12.38
N THR A 21 21.74 -35.46 12.95
CA THR A 21 22.56 -34.28 13.18
C THR A 21 22.26 -33.67 14.56
N GLU A 22 23.31 -33.19 15.22
CA GLU A 22 23.25 -32.42 16.49
C GLU A 22 23.32 -30.92 16.20
N ASN A 23 23.63 -30.53 14.95
CA ASN A 23 23.67 -29.14 14.54
C ASN A 23 22.28 -28.71 14.04
N ALA A 24 21.35 -28.55 14.95
CA ALA A 24 20.01 -28.12 14.66
C ALA A 24 19.45 -27.26 15.80
N MET A 25 18.58 -26.33 15.45
CA MET A 25 17.92 -25.44 16.40
C MET A 25 16.51 -25.10 15.98
N VAL A 26 15.71 -24.73 16.98
CA VAL A 26 14.35 -24.22 16.78
C VAL A 26 14.43 -22.80 16.23
N HIS A 27 13.71 -22.54 15.14
CA HIS A 27 13.56 -21.23 14.53
C HIS A 27 12.11 -20.77 14.54
N GLY A 28 11.91 -19.45 14.53
CA GLY A 28 10.64 -18.77 14.35
C GLY A 28 10.86 -17.42 13.70
N GLN A 29 9.89 -16.94 12.95
CA GLN A 29 9.98 -15.62 12.32
C GLN A 29 9.66 -14.53 13.36
N ILE A 30 10.67 -14.15 14.15
CA ILE A 30 10.52 -13.07 15.13
C ILE A 30 10.26 -11.77 14.38
N THR A 31 9.15 -11.08 14.74
CA THR A 31 8.77 -9.79 14.16
C THR A 31 9.11 -8.68 15.16
N VAL A 32 9.91 -7.73 14.74
CA VAL A 32 10.17 -6.50 15.51
C VAL A 32 9.01 -5.55 15.32
N ILE A 33 8.40 -5.11 16.42
CA ILE A 33 7.32 -4.13 16.43
C ILE A 33 7.93 -2.75 16.67
N ALA A 34 7.71 -1.85 15.72
CA ALA A 34 8.16 -0.47 15.76
C ALA A 34 7.03 0.48 15.33
N PRO A 35 6.96 1.71 15.88
CA PRO A 35 5.97 2.69 15.47
C PRO A 35 6.31 3.30 14.12
N GLN A 36 5.29 3.76 13.41
CA GLN A 36 5.44 4.53 12.15
C GLN A 36 5.31 6.04 12.38
N VAL A 37 4.95 6.45 13.61
CA VAL A 37 4.79 7.85 14.02
C VAL A 37 5.53 8.09 15.33
N SER A 38 5.91 9.35 15.59
CA SER A 38 6.66 9.73 16.78
C SER A 38 5.76 10.37 17.83
N GLY A 39 6.06 10.17 19.11
CA GLY A 39 5.31 10.79 20.20
C GLY A 39 5.53 10.13 21.53
N TYR A 40 4.83 10.62 22.56
CA TYR A 40 4.85 10.00 23.89
C TYR A 40 3.93 8.80 23.96
N VAL A 41 4.38 7.74 24.58
CA VAL A 41 3.57 6.54 24.82
C VAL A 41 2.63 6.80 25.99
N THR A 42 1.34 6.79 25.73
CA THR A 42 0.28 7.05 26.72
C THR A 42 -0.16 5.79 27.45
N GLN A 43 -0.06 4.64 26.78
CA GLN A 43 -0.54 3.36 27.33
C GLN A 43 0.26 2.18 26.76
N VAL A 44 0.56 1.21 27.62
CA VAL A 44 1.13 -0.10 27.26
C VAL A 44 0.32 -1.15 28.03
N PRO A 45 -0.78 -1.69 27.44
CA PRO A 45 -1.72 -2.59 28.14
C PRO A 45 -1.25 -4.04 28.20
N VAL A 46 -0.03 -4.33 27.78
CA VAL A 46 0.59 -5.66 27.74
C VAL A 46 1.77 -5.74 28.67
N GLN A 47 2.15 -6.97 29.06
CA GLN A 47 3.30 -7.26 29.90
C GLN A 47 4.36 -8.06 29.15
N ASP A 48 5.58 -8.12 29.69
CA ASP A 48 6.64 -8.97 29.17
C ASP A 48 6.15 -10.41 29.05
N PHE A 49 6.44 -11.04 27.92
CA PHE A 49 6.12 -12.43 27.61
C PHE A 49 4.62 -12.79 27.53
N ALA A 50 3.74 -11.79 27.50
CA ALA A 50 2.30 -12.02 27.32
C ALA A 50 1.98 -12.62 25.94
N HIS A 51 0.98 -13.54 25.89
CA HIS A 51 0.39 -13.99 24.65
C HIS A 51 -0.58 -12.94 24.14
N VAL A 52 -0.51 -12.64 22.83
CA VAL A 52 -1.34 -11.64 22.17
C VAL A 52 -1.96 -12.22 20.92
N LYS A 53 -3.14 -11.73 20.59
CA LYS A 53 -3.87 -12.06 19.34
C LYS A 53 -3.68 -10.96 18.31
N ARG A 54 -3.78 -11.33 17.05
CA ARG A 54 -3.79 -10.39 15.93
C ARG A 54 -4.81 -9.26 16.16
N GLY A 55 -4.38 -8.00 15.97
CA GLY A 55 -5.20 -6.82 16.20
C GLY A 55 -5.31 -6.37 17.66
N GLN A 56 -4.71 -7.09 18.62
CA GLN A 56 -4.66 -6.65 20.03
C GLN A 56 -3.77 -5.42 20.16
N LEU A 57 -4.22 -4.45 20.97
CA LEU A 57 -3.47 -3.22 21.27
C LEU A 57 -2.23 -3.56 22.12
N LEU A 58 -1.06 -3.16 21.64
CA LEU A 58 0.24 -3.36 22.29
C LEU A 58 0.74 -2.10 22.97
N ALA A 59 0.61 -0.97 22.28
CA ALA A 59 0.97 0.35 22.81
C ALA A 59 0.11 1.42 22.13
N ARG A 60 -0.05 2.55 22.79
CA ARG A 60 -0.73 3.74 22.25
C ARG A 60 0.18 4.96 22.40
N ILE A 61 0.37 5.67 21.32
CA ILE A 61 1.08 6.94 21.28
C ILE A 61 0.05 8.07 21.44
N ASP A 62 0.44 9.22 21.97
CA ASP A 62 -0.41 10.40 22.09
C ASP A 62 -0.96 10.81 20.72
N ASP A 63 -2.25 10.68 20.55
CA ASP A 63 -2.95 10.88 19.29
C ASP A 63 -3.51 12.29 19.09
N ARG A 64 -3.42 13.17 20.10
CA ARG A 64 -4.04 14.51 20.07
C ARG A 64 -3.56 15.36 18.89
N ILE A 65 -2.27 15.36 18.60
CA ILE A 65 -1.72 16.12 17.47
C ILE A 65 -2.21 15.55 16.15
N TYR A 66 -2.22 14.23 16.00
CA TYR A 66 -2.67 13.53 14.79
C TYR A 66 -4.16 13.69 14.56
N ALA A 67 -4.97 13.69 15.63
CA ALA A 67 -6.40 13.98 15.56
C ALA A 67 -6.66 15.42 15.08
N GLN A 68 -5.90 16.40 15.57
CA GLN A 68 -6.01 17.79 15.11
C GLN A 68 -5.57 17.95 13.64
N GLN A 69 -4.53 17.26 13.21
CA GLN A 69 -4.11 17.24 11.81
C GLN A 69 -5.20 16.67 10.90
N LEU A 70 -5.88 15.61 11.33
CA LEU A 70 -7.01 15.04 10.60
C LEU A 70 -8.17 16.05 10.48
N GLU A 71 -8.55 16.74 11.56
CA GLU A 71 -9.60 17.76 11.50
C GLU A 71 -9.21 18.94 10.61
N GLN A 72 -7.96 19.37 10.64
CA GLN A 72 -7.44 20.39 9.73
C GLN A 72 -7.52 19.95 8.26
N ALA A 73 -7.16 18.70 7.97
CA ALA A 73 -7.26 18.16 6.61
C ALA A 73 -8.72 18.06 6.14
N LYS A 74 -9.66 17.66 7.02
CA LYS A 74 -11.10 17.67 6.73
C LYS A 74 -11.63 19.07 6.41
N ALA A 75 -11.18 20.08 7.14
CA ALA A 75 -11.55 21.47 6.85
C ALA A 75 -11.07 21.93 5.48
N GLN A 76 -9.88 21.49 5.03
CA GLN A 76 -9.38 21.73 3.67
C GLN A 76 -10.28 21.11 2.59
N VAL A 77 -10.78 19.88 2.82
CA VAL A 77 -11.75 19.25 1.91
C VAL A 77 -13.04 20.07 1.83
N GLN A 78 -13.56 20.57 2.96
CA GLN A 78 -14.75 21.41 2.97
C GLN A 78 -14.54 22.71 2.17
N THR A 79 -13.36 23.33 2.31
CA THR A 79 -12.99 24.53 1.54
C THR A 79 -12.95 24.21 0.02
N ALA A 80 -12.32 23.12 -0.37
CA ALA A 80 -12.25 22.71 -1.78
C ALA A 80 -13.65 22.39 -2.36
N GLN A 81 -14.51 21.75 -1.57
CA GLN A 81 -15.91 21.50 -1.95
C GLN A 81 -16.71 22.80 -2.11
N ALA A 82 -16.54 23.76 -1.21
CA ALA A 82 -17.19 25.06 -1.31
C ALA A 82 -16.74 25.83 -2.56
N ASN A 83 -15.44 25.75 -2.91
CA ASN A 83 -14.92 26.36 -4.13
C ASN A 83 -15.52 25.71 -5.39
N LEU A 84 -15.71 24.41 -5.40
CA LEU A 84 -16.36 23.69 -6.50
C LEU A 84 -17.85 24.06 -6.60
N ALA A 85 -18.55 24.21 -5.49
CA ALA A 85 -19.93 24.66 -5.46
C ALA A 85 -20.06 26.13 -5.96
N ASN A 86 -19.13 27.01 -5.57
CA ASN A 86 -19.06 28.39 -6.08
C ASN A 86 -18.81 28.44 -7.58
N TRP A 87 -17.95 27.57 -8.10
CA TRP A 87 -17.73 27.43 -9.53
C TRP A 87 -19.03 27.05 -10.27
N ASP A 88 -19.80 26.13 -9.73
CA ASP A 88 -21.08 25.72 -10.33
C ASP A 88 -22.07 26.89 -10.42
N GLN A 89 -22.12 27.71 -9.38
CA GLN A 89 -22.90 28.94 -9.38
C GLN A 89 -22.39 29.97 -10.43
N GLN A 90 -21.06 30.13 -10.57
CA GLN A 90 -20.47 31.01 -11.58
C GLN A 90 -20.79 30.53 -12.99
N ARG A 91 -20.76 29.22 -13.24
CA ARG A 91 -21.15 28.62 -14.53
C ARG A 91 -22.61 28.94 -14.87
N HIS A 92 -23.52 28.72 -13.92
CA HIS A 92 -24.93 29.07 -14.15
C HIS A 92 -25.14 30.56 -14.44
N SER A 93 -24.42 31.45 -13.73
CA SER A 93 -24.47 32.88 -14.00
C SER A 93 -23.95 33.25 -15.40
N ALA A 94 -22.86 32.63 -15.85
CA ALA A 94 -22.32 32.84 -17.19
C ALA A 94 -23.29 32.32 -18.29
N GLU A 95 -23.95 31.19 -18.08
CA GLU A 95 -24.96 30.63 -18.95
C GLU A 95 -26.18 31.57 -19.05
N ALA A 96 -26.62 32.15 -17.94
CA ALA A 96 -27.70 33.14 -17.93
C ALA A 96 -27.33 34.40 -18.73
N THR A 97 -26.08 34.88 -18.59
CA THR A 97 -25.58 36.01 -19.40
C THR A 97 -25.58 35.70 -20.89
N ILE A 98 -25.18 34.51 -21.31
CA ILE A 98 -25.27 34.10 -22.73
C ILE A 98 -26.71 34.14 -23.22
N ALA A 99 -27.65 33.64 -22.43
CA ALA A 99 -29.07 33.66 -22.79
C ALA A 99 -29.59 35.09 -22.95
N GLU A 100 -29.21 36.00 -22.03
CA GLU A 100 -29.53 37.43 -22.13
C GLU A 100 -28.99 38.05 -23.43
N GLN A 101 -27.72 37.87 -23.75
CA GLN A 101 -27.10 38.43 -24.95
C GLN A 101 -27.67 37.83 -26.23
N ARG A 102 -28.05 36.56 -26.25
CA ARG A 102 -28.75 35.93 -27.38
C ARG A 102 -30.15 36.51 -27.58
N ALA A 103 -30.87 36.81 -26.50
CA ALA A 103 -32.17 37.50 -26.61
C ALA A 103 -32.02 38.92 -27.19
N ALA A 104 -30.99 39.66 -26.75
CA ALA A 104 -30.66 40.97 -27.30
C ALA A 104 -30.28 40.90 -28.77
N LEU A 105 -29.51 39.90 -29.20
CA LEU A 105 -29.18 39.64 -30.60
C LEU A 105 -30.46 39.36 -31.43
N SER A 106 -31.36 38.53 -30.93
CA SER A 106 -32.64 38.24 -31.59
C SER A 106 -33.47 39.51 -31.81
N SER A 107 -33.54 40.38 -30.79
CA SER A 107 -34.22 41.67 -30.90
C SER A 107 -33.60 42.59 -31.96
N ASN A 108 -32.27 42.69 -32.01
CA ASN A 108 -31.57 43.51 -33.03
C ASN A 108 -31.75 42.91 -34.42
N GLN A 109 -31.82 41.58 -34.60
CA GLN A 109 -32.11 40.91 -35.87
C GLN A 109 -33.52 41.24 -36.38
N ALA A 110 -34.52 41.22 -35.49
CA ALA A 110 -35.88 41.61 -35.84
C ALA A 110 -35.97 43.10 -36.26
N GLN A 111 -35.25 44.01 -35.56
CA GLN A 111 -35.13 45.39 -35.92
C GLN A 111 -34.45 45.60 -37.29
N ARG A 112 -33.37 44.87 -37.56
CA ARG A 112 -32.68 44.86 -38.86
C ARG A 112 -33.63 44.46 -40.00
N GLU A 113 -34.36 43.36 -39.82
CA GLU A 113 -35.31 42.88 -40.83
C GLU A 113 -36.39 43.95 -41.16
N ARG A 114 -36.90 44.59 -40.10
CA ARG A 114 -37.88 45.67 -40.26
C ARG A 114 -37.30 46.88 -41.03
N THR A 115 -36.08 47.32 -40.73
CA THR A 115 -35.43 48.48 -41.42
C THR A 115 -35.00 48.12 -42.82
N HIS A 116 -34.53 46.89 -43.10
CA HIS A 116 -34.23 46.41 -44.44
C HIS A 116 -35.44 46.39 -45.29
N SER A 117 -36.61 45.90 -44.83
CA SER A 117 -37.87 45.88 -45.58
C SER A 117 -38.38 47.29 -45.79
N ALA A 118 -38.23 48.22 -44.87
CA ALA A 118 -38.59 49.64 -45.00
C ALA A 118 -37.73 50.30 -46.07
N TYR A 119 -36.39 50.12 -46.03
CA TYR A 119 -35.47 50.66 -47.01
C TYR A 119 -35.78 50.12 -48.44
N ALA A 120 -36.03 48.83 -48.59
CA ALA A 120 -36.37 48.21 -49.90
C ALA A 120 -37.62 48.84 -50.47
N ARG A 121 -38.69 49.06 -49.68
CA ARG A 121 -39.93 49.80 -50.15
C ARG A 121 -39.65 51.24 -50.53
N THR A 122 -38.88 51.98 -49.71
CA THR A 122 -38.53 53.38 -49.99
C THR A 122 -37.69 53.45 -51.30
N GLN A 123 -36.76 52.54 -51.52
CA GLN A 123 -35.95 52.48 -52.71
C GLN A 123 -36.79 52.21 -53.98
N GLN A 124 -37.82 51.33 -53.91
CA GLN A 124 -38.76 51.07 -55.01
C GLN A 124 -39.60 52.30 -55.27
N LEU A 125 -40.11 53.03 -54.29
CA LEU A 125 -40.85 54.24 -54.46
C LEU A 125 -39.99 55.39 -55.02
N ALA A 126 -38.72 55.50 -54.60
CA ALA A 126 -37.76 56.45 -55.12
C ALA A 126 -37.50 56.23 -56.62
N SER A 127 -37.41 54.99 -57.10
CA SER A 127 -37.25 54.69 -58.52
C SER A 127 -38.45 55.14 -59.36
N GLN A 128 -39.62 55.29 -58.71
CA GLN A 128 -40.86 55.80 -59.31
C GLN A 128 -41.04 57.31 -59.06
N GLN A 129 -40.07 58.00 -58.56
CA GLN A 129 -40.09 59.45 -58.18
C GLN A 129 -41.21 59.82 -57.19
N LEU A 130 -41.66 58.88 -56.32
CA LEU A 130 -42.77 59.08 -55.39
C LEU A 130 -42.34 59.50 -53.96
N VAL A 131 -41.03 59.58 -53.70
CA VAL A 131 -40.43 59.93 -52.36
C VAL A 131 -39.24 60.88 -52.56
N SER A 132 -38.89 61.66 -51.56
CA SER A 132 -37.76 62.59 -51.59
C SER A 132 -36.40 61.85 -51.39
N GLU A 133 -35.30 62.46 -51.86
CA GLU A 133 -33.94 61.94 -51.59
C GLU A 133 -33.65 61.91 -50.10
N GLN A 134 -34.17 62.87 -49.34
CA GLN A 134 -34.01 62.88 -47.85
C GLN A 134 -34.65 61.66 -47.19
N ASP A 135 -35.85 61.21 -47.67
CA ASP A 135 -36.52 60.01 -47.14
C ASP A 135 -35.71 58.76 -47.42
N ARG A 136 -35.14 58.64 -48.67
CA ARG A 136 -34.24 57.54 -49.02
C ARG A 136 -32.98 57.50 -48.14
N ASP A 137 -32.34 58.67 -47.98
CA ASP A 137 -31.09 58.73 -47.13
C ASP A 137 -31.36 58.45 -45.64
N THR A 138 -32.51 58.86 -45.12
CA THR A 138 -32.99 58.54 -43.83
C THR A 138 -33.20 57.01 -43.65
N ALA A 139 -33.87 56.39 -44.61
CA ALA A 139 -34.07 54.92 -44.55
C ALA A 139 -32.77 54.15 -44.75
N PHE A 140 -31.82 54.63 -45.55
CA PHE A 140 -30.49 54.08 -45.69
C PHE A 140 -29.68 54.13 -44.32
N ALA A 141 -29.69 55.32 -43.68
CA ALA A 141 -29.02 55.51 -42.39
C ALA A 141 -29.61 54.58 -41.30
N ALA A 142 -30.96 54.45 -41.26
CA ALA A 142 -31.64 53.56 -40.31
C ALA A 142 -31.26 52.08 -40.51
N ARG A 143 -31.16 51.65 -41.81
CA ARG A 143 -30.68 50.31 -42.15
C ARG A 143 -29.23 50.10 -41.68
N ALA A 144 -28.31 51.04 -42.02
CA ALA A 144 -26.91 50.95 -41.64
C ALA A 144 -26.73 50.91 -40.11
N GLN A 145 -27.54 51.69 -39.37
CA GLN A 145 -27.55 51.63 -37.92
C GLN A 145 -28.03 50.29 -37.35
N ALA A 146 -29.06 49.68 -37.96
CA ALA A 146 -29.55 48.37 -37.53
C ALA A 146 -28.54 47.23 -37.86
N ASP A 147 -27.85 47.30 -39.00
CA ASP A 147 -26.76 46.37 -39.32
C ASP A 147 -25.61 46.47 -38.33
N ALA A 148 -25.20 47.66 -37.93
CA ALA A 148 -24.21 47.90 -36.85
C ALA A 148 -24.68 47.35 -35.51
N GLY A 149 -25.97 47.53 -35.17
CA GLY A 149 -26.57 46.99 -33.93
C GLY A 149 -26.50 45.47 -33.85
N VAL A 150 -26.76 44.76 -34.98
CA VAL A 150 -26.61 43.31 -35.06
C VAL A 150 -25.14 42.89 -34.91
N ALA A 151 -24.20 43.61 -35.52
CA ALA A 151 -22.77 43.31 -35.38
C ALA A 151 -22.30 43.48 -33.95
N GLN A 152 -22.75 44.54 -33.28
CA GLN A 152 -22.45 44.76 -31.83
C GLN A 152 -23.06 43.69 -30.96
N ALA A 153 -24.31 43.30 -31.16
CA ALA A 153 -24.95 42.24 -30.38
C ALA A 153 -24.29 40.86 -30.58
N ARG A 154 -23.81 40.54 -31.81
CA ARG A 154 -23.02 39.33 -32.07
C ARG A 154 -21.71 39.31 -31.31
N ALA A 155 -20.99 40.43 -31.30
CA ALA A 155 -19.75 40.56 -30.54
C ALA A 155 -19.98 40.38 -29.03
N ALA A 156 -21.12 40.88 -28.50
CA ALA A 156 -21.48 40.71 -27.10
C ALA A 156 -21.78 39.23 -26.76
N VAL A 157 -22.49 38.50 -27.64
CA VAL A 157 -22.70 37.04 -27.46
C VAL A 157 -21.36 36.30 -27.45
N GLN A 158 -20.48 36.60 -28.39
CA GLN A 158 -19.16 35.96 -28.44
C GLN A 158 -18.34 36.23 -27.19
N ALA A 159 -18.33 37.46 -26.69
CA ALA A 159 -17.63 37.80 -25.43
C ALA A 159 -18.22 37.03 -24.24
N ALA A 160 -19.54 36.87 -24.14
CA ALA A 160 -20.19 36.09 -23.10
C ALA A 160 -19.87 34.59 -23.22
N GLU A 161 -19.79 34.04 -24.43
CA GLU A 161 -19.41 32.64 -24.66
C GLU A 161 -17.95 32.38 -24.31
N GLU A 162 -17.01 33.29 -24.60
CA GLU A 162 -15.61 33.18 -24.18
C GLU A 162 -15.46 33.26 -22.63
N ASN A 163 -16.25 34.15 -22.01
CA ASN A 163 -16.26 34.20 -20.53
C ASN A 163 -16.76 32.88 -19.92
N ALA A 164 -17.84 32.30 -20.43
CA ALA A 164 -18.35 31.01 -19.98
C ALA A 164 -17.34 29.87 -20.20
N ARG A 165 -16.62 29.90 -21.33
CA ARG A 165 -15.54 28.94 -21.62
C ARG A 165 -14.41 29.06 -20.60
N SER A 166 -13.99 30.28 -20.25
CA SER A 166 -12.99 30.53 -19.21
C SER A 166 -13.41 29.94 -17.85
N VAL A 167 -14.68 30.12 -17.44
CA VAL A 167 -15.23 29.52 -16.22
C VAL A 167 -15.16 27.98 -16.31
N THR A 168 -15.51 27.40 -17.45
CA THR A 168 -15.55 25.95 -17.63
C THR A 168 -14.15 25.30 -17.49
N VAL A 169 -13.11 25.92 -18.04
CA VAL A 169 -11.73 25.42 -17.96
C VAL A 169 -11.24 25.33 -16.52
N ASN A 170 -11.68 26.20 -15.63
CA ASN A 170 -11.23 26.22 -14.23
C ASN A 170 -11.71 25.00 -13.41
N ARG A 171 -12.73 24.27 -13.86
CA ARG A 171 -13.30 23.11 -13.16
C ARG A 171 -12.27 22.03 -12.85
N ALA A 172 -11.47 21.64 -13.83
CA ALA A 172 -10.48 20.58 -13.68
C ALA A 172 -9.45 20.92 -12.58
N ALA A 173 -9.05 22.17 -12.46
CA ALA A 173 -8.15 22.62 -11.40
C ALA A 173 -8.80 22.51 -10.01
N LEU A 174 -10.08 22.86 -9.88
CA LEU A 174 -10.83 22.74 -8.62
C LEU A 174 -11.08 21.27 -8.22
N GLU A 175 -11.38 20.42 -9.19
CA GLU A 175 -11.51 18.97 -8.97
C GLU A 175 -10.18 18.35 -8.53
N ALA A 176 -9.07 18.74 -9.14
CA ALA A 176 -7.73 18.33 -8.73
C ALA A 176 -7.39 18.81 -7.31
N ALA A 177 -7.76 20.05 -6.96
CA ALA A 177 -7.59 20.57 -5.62
C ALA A 177 -8.40 19.80 -4.57
N LEU A 178 -9.65 19.43 -4.89
CA LEU A 178 -10.48 18.58 -4.03
C LEU A 178 -9.86 17.19 -3.85
N ALA A 179 -9.40 16.56 -4.93
CA ALA A 179 -8.73 15.24 -4.86
C ALA A 179 -7.46 15.29 -3.98
N ASN A 180 -6.65 16.35 -4.11
CA ASN A 180 -5.48 16.55 -3.27
C ASN A 180 -5.84 16.72 -1.78
N ALA A 181 -6.87 17.51 -1.48
CA ALA A 181 -7.35 17.67 -0.10
C ALA A 181 -7.85 16.33 0.48
N GLN A 182 -8.56 15.51 -0.31
CA GLN A 182 -9.01 14.18 0.10
C GLN A 182 -7.82 13.23 0.37
N ALA A 183 -6.79 13.26 -0.47
CA ALA A 183 -5.57 12.49 -0.24
C ALA A 183 -4.86 12.91 1.07
N THR A 184 -4.87 14.21 1.39
CA THR A 184 -4.34 14.73 2.65
C THR A 184 -5.12 14.19 3.87
N VAL A 185 -6.45 14.10 3.79
CA VAL A 185 -7.28 13.46 4.83
C VAL A 185 -6.89 12.00 5.02
N GLN A 186 -6.72 11.24 3.94
CA GLN A 186 -6.32 9.83 4.02
C GLN A 186 -4.95 9.68 4.70
N LEU A 187 -3.97 10.52 4.37
CA LEU A 187 -2.66 10.50 5.01
C LEU A 187 -2.75 10.83 6.51
N ALA A 188 -3.52 11.84 6.88
CA ALA A 188 -3.74 12.21 8.27
C ALA A 188 -4.46 11.09 9.06
N GLN A 189 -5.42 10.39 8.44
CA GLN A 189 -6.09 9.24 9.02
C GLN A 189 -5.10 8.07 9.26
N ILE A 190 -4.26 7.74 8.27
CA ILE A 190 -3.22 6.71 8.42
C ILE A 190 -2.29 7.05 9.59
N ASN A 191 -1.86 8.30 9.71
CA ASN A 191 -0.99 8.73 10.80
C ASN A 191 -1.68 8.61 12.17
N LEU A 192 -2.97 8.95 12.25
CA LEU A 192 -3.76 8.76 13.46
C LEU A 192 -3.91 7.28 13.81
N ASP A 193 -4.19 6.42 12.83
CA ASP A 193 -4.31 4.98 13.05
C ASP A 193 -2.97 4.38 13.52
N ASN A 194 -1.85 4.86 12.99
CA ASN A 194 -0.50 4.45 13.38
C ASN A 194 -0.11 4.84 14.81
N THR A 195 -0.88 5.70 15.49
CA THR A 195 -0.70 5.93 16.93
C THR A 195 -1.09 4.73 17.78
N ARG A 196 -1.86 3.79 17.22
CA ARG A 196 -2.30 2.56 17.86
C ARG A 196 -1.45 1.40 17.35
N ILE A 197 -0.50 0.95 18.14
CA ILE A 197 0.38 -0.16 17.79
C ILE A 197 -0.35 -1.47 18.07
N LEU A 198 -0.69 -2.20 17.01
CA LEU A 198 -1.44 -3.46 17.10
C LEU A 198 -0.54 -4.65 16.78
N ALA A 199 -0.86 -5.82 17.34
CA ALA A 199 -0.19 -7.07 17.00
C ALA A 199 -0.54 -7.48 15.54
N PRO A 200 0.47 -7.71 14.67
CA PRO A 200 0.23 -8.09 13.27
C PRO A 200 -0.25 -9.54 13.11
N ARG A 201 0.03 -10.40 14.10
CA ARG A 201 -0.33 -11.83 14.14
C ARG A 201 -0.44 -12.32 15.57
N ASP A 202 -0.93 -13.54 15.77
CA ASP A 202 -0.92 -14.24 17.05
C ASP A 202 0.52 -14.62 17.43
N GLY A 203 0.81 -14.65 18.74
CA GLY A 203 2.11 -15.02 19.23
C GLY A 203 2.38 -14.55 20.65
N GLN A 204 3.60 -14.75 21.11
CA GLN A 204 4.08 -14.34 22.43
C GLN A 204 5.03 -13.15 22.29
N LEU A 205 4.83 -12.13 23.13
CA LEU A 205 5.73 -10.98 23.17
C LEU A 205 7.06 -11.38 23.80
N GLY A 206 8.14 -10.77 23.35
CA GLY A 206 9.43 -10.76 24.05
C GLY A 206 9.44 -9.75 25.19
N GLN A 207 10.63 -9.29 25.55
CA GLN A 207 10.79 -8.23 26.52
C GLN A 207 10.35 -6.89 25.92
N LEU A 208 9.62 -6.09 26.70
CA LEU A 208 9.17 -4.77 26.32
C LEU A 208 10.30 -3.75 26.45
N GLY A 209 10.68 -3.14 25.32
CA GLY A 209 11.67 -2.04 25.26
C GLY A 209 11.09 -0.66 25.56
N VAL A 210 9.76 -0.56 25.76
CA VAL A 210 9.05 0.71 25.94
C VAL A 210 8.24 0.72 27.22
N ARG A 211 8.10 1.90 27.84
CA ARG A 211 7.29 2.15 29.03
C ARG A 211 6.33 3.32 28.78
N GLN A 212 5.24 3.35 29.54
CA GLN A 212 4.35 4.51 29.54
C GLN A 212 5.13 5.79 29.91
N GLY A 213 4.90 6.87 29.18
CA GLY A 213 5.62 8.14 29.32
C GLY A 213 6.92 8.24 28.52
N ALA A 214 7.40 7.16 27.91
CA ALA A 214 8.57 7.19 27.04
C ALA A 214 8.24 7.94 25.73
N TYR A 215 9.22 8.69 25.21
CA TYR A 215 9.14 9.26 23.88
C TYR A 215 9.73 8.28 22.86
N VAL A 216 9.00 7.99 21.80
CA VAL A 216 9.41 7.07 20.73
C VAL A 216 9.42 7.78 19.38
N THR A 217 10.31 7.33 18.51
CA THR A 217 10.42 7.85 17.13
C THR A 217 10.12 6.73 16.14
N ASN A 218 9.85 7.11 14.91
CA ASN A 218 9.66 6.15 13.82
C ASN A 218 10.86 5.17 13.76
N GLY A 219 10.57 3.85 13.72
CA GLY A 219 11.58 2.80 13.68
C GLY A 219 12.17 2.39 15.04
N THR A 220 11.83 3.05 16.14
CA THR A 220 12.25 2.61 17.49
C THR A 220 11.70 1.23 17.79
N GLN A 221 12.55 0.25 18.13
CA GLN A 221 12.08 -1.06 18.51
C GLN A 221 11.33 -1.00 19.86
N LEU A 222 10.02 -1.27 19.84
CA LEU A 222 9.19 -1.29 21.04
C LEU A 222 9.21 -2.65 21.72
N MET A 223 9.06 -3.70 20.96
CA MET A 223 9.02 -5.09 21.44
C MET A 223 9.23 -6.05 20.26
N SER A 224 9.43 -7.33 20.56
CA SER A 224 9.49 -8.41 19.59
C SER A 224 8.26 -9.30 19.74
N LEU A 225 7.74 -9.81 18.63
CA LEU A 225 6.66 -10.80 18.61
C LEU A 225 7.21 -12.12 18.07
N VAL A 226 7.15 -13.16 18.87
CA VAL A 226 7.48 -14.54 18.53
C VAL A 226 6.19 -15.24 18.12
N PRO A 227 6.04 -15.69 16.88
CA PRO A 227 4.83 -16.38 16.44
C PRO A 227 4.76 -17.80 17.01
N ASP A 228 3.55 -18.35 17.06
CA ASP A 228 3.33 -19.73 17.49
C ASP A 228 3.82 -20.76 16.46
N THR A 229 4.03 -20.32 15.21
CA THR A 229 4.52 -21.18 14.13
C THR A 229 6.05 -21.28 14.20
N LEU A 230 6.54 -22.42 14.62
CA LEU A 230 7.96 -22.71 14.72
C LEU A 230 8.34 -23.84 13.76
N TRP A 231 9.62 -23.88 13.40
CA TRP A 231 10.22 -24.95 12.62
C TRP A 231 11.62 -25.24 13.12
N ILE A 232 12.20 -26.35 12.71
CA ILE A 232 13.57 -26.71 13.01
C ILE A 232 14.43 -26.41 11.76
N VAL A 233 15.58 -25.80 11.97
CA VAL A 233 16.65 -25.74 10.98
C VAL A 233 17.72 -26.73 11.40
N ALA A 234 17.93 -27.76 10.59
CA ALA A 234 18.87 -28.84 10.85
C ALA A 234 19.95 -28.87 9.75
N ASN A 235 21.20 -28.74 10.15
CA ASN A 235 22.34 -28.69 9.23
C ASN A 235 22.94 -30.08 9.08
N PHE A 236 22.64 -30.78 7.99
CA PHE A 236 23.20 -32.09 7.67
C PHE A 236 24.49 -31.95 6.86
N LYS A 237 25.40 -32.90 6.99
CA LYS A 237 26.59 -32.97 6.15
C LYS A 237 26.20 -33.32 4.71
N GLU A 238 26.90 -32.76 3.73
CA GLU A 238 26.69 -33.07 2.29
C GLU A 238 26.64 -34.58 2.01
N THR A 239 27.47 -35.38 2.70
CA THR A 239 27.53 -36.83 2.59
C THR A 239 26.24 -37.54 3.02
N GLN A 240 25.41 -36.91 3.85
CA GLN A 240 24.15 -37.46 4.33
C GLN A 240 22.96 -37.12 3.41
N MET A 241 23.14 -36.15 2.51
CA MET A 241 22.07 -35.65 1.66
C MET A 241 21.59 -36.61 0.56
N ALA A 242 22.40 -37.62 0.23
CA ALA A 242 22.11 -38.55 -0.87
C ALA A 242 20.74 -39.23 -0.74
N ARG A 243 20.28 -39.50 0.49
CA ARG A 243 19.04 -40.22 0.81
C ARG A 243 17.92 -39.35 1.40
N ILE A 244 18.22 -38.12 1.79
CA ILE A 244 17.22 -37.22 2.36
C ILE A 244 16.36 -36.62 1.24
N ARG A 245 15.04 -36.66 1.41
CA ARG A 245 14.03 -36.11 0.48
C ARG A 245 13.00 -35.29 1.26
N ILE A 246 12.38 -34.31 0.57
CA ILE A 246 11.24 -33.55 1.10
C ILE A 246 10.09 -34.52 1.36
N GLY A 247 9.33 -34.34 2.43
CA GLY A 247 8.22 -35.15 2.87
C GLY A 247 8.58 -36.27 3.86
N GLN A 248 9.86 -36.68 3.94
CA GLN A 248 10.30 -37.74 4.87
C GLN A 248 10.01 -37.37 6.33
N ARG A 249 9.73 -38.39 7.15
CA ARG A 249 9.50 -38.22 8.59
C ARG A 249 10.79 -37.87 9.29
N ALA A 250 10.70 -36.90 10.19
CA ALA A 250 11.78 -36.51 11.07
C ALA A 250 11.33 -36.62 12.53
N SER A 251 12.22 -37.07 13.40
CA SER A 251 12.06 -36.97 14.84
C SER A 251 13.17 -36.10 15.39
N PHE A 252 12.88 -35.35 16.43
CA PHE A 252 13.89 -34.54 17.09
C PHE A 252 13.72 -34.55 18.60
N THR A 253 14.82 -34.53 19.30
CA THR A 253 14.87 -34.43 20.75
C THR A 253 15.31 -33.02 21.17
N VAL A 254 14.66 -32.45 22.16
CA VAL A 254 14.88 -31.08 22.62
C VAL A 254 15.57 -31.10 23.98
N ASP A 255 16.80 -30.61 24.04
CA ASP A 255 17.63 -30.64 25.25
C ASP A 255 16.95 -29.93 26.43
N ALA A 256 16.36 -28.78 26.18
CA ALA A 256 15.65 -27.96 27.19
C ALA A 256 14.35 -28.60 27.71
N LEU A 257 13.85 -29.66 27.10
CA LEU A 257 12.62 -30.38 27.48
C LEU A 257 12.93 -31.82 27.94
N ASP A 258 14.02 -31.99 28.64
CA ASP A 258 14.47 -33.29 29.19
C ASP A 258 14.59 -34.38 28.08
N ASN A 259 15.17 -34.00 26.94
CA ASN A 259 15.31 -34.85 25.76
C ASN A 259 13.98 -35.43 25.25
N ALA A 260 12.87 -34.72 25.45
CA ALA A 260 11.58 -35.11 24.95
C ALA A 260 11.62 -35.22 23.43
N ARG A 261 11.05 -36.32 22.91
CA ARG A 261 11.01 -36.60 21.48
C ARG A 261 9.76 -36.00 20.88
N LEU A 262 9.95 -35.21 19.83
CA LEU A 262 8.92 -34.62 19.00
C LEU A 262 9.09 -35.09 17.54
N HIS A 263 8.04 -34.93 16.77
CA HIS A 263 7.96 -35.38 15.38
C HIS A 263 7.68 -34.22 14.45
N GLY A 264 8.06 -34.42 13.20
CA GLY A 264 7.84 -33.47 12.12
C GLY A 264 8.18 -34.09 10.77
N ARG A 265 8.21 -33.26 9.74
CA ARG A 265 8.55 -33.68 8.38
C ARG A 265 9.56 -32.75 7.74
N VAL A 266 10.41 -33.30 6.87
CA VAL A 266 11.28 -32.48 6.02
C VAL A 266 10.41 -31.65 5.09
N GLN A 267 10.38 -30.34 5.29
CA GLN A 267 9.56 -29.40 4.54
C GLN A 267 10.32 -28.88 3.31
N ASP A 268 11.55 -28.44 3.52
CA ASP A 268 12.39 -27.85 2.48
C ASP A 268 13.86 -28.23 2.68
N ILE A 269 14.61 -28.26 1.58
CA ILE A 269 16.06 -28.44 1.55
C ILE A 269 16.68 -27.19 0.94
N SER A 270 17.68 -26.62 1.61
CA SER A 270 18.37 -25.44 1.09
C SER A 270 18.98 -25.71 -0.31
N PRO A 271 18.86 -24.79 -1.26
CA PRO A 271 19.43 -24.93 -2.60
C PRO A 271 20.95 -24.83 -2.64
N ALA A 272 21.59 -24.37 -1.54
CA ALA A 272 23.04 -24.22 -1.43
C ALA A 272 23.52 -24.57 -0.01
N ALA A 273 24.82 -24.83 0.11
CA ALA A 273 25.46 -25.01 1.41
C ALA A 273 25.41 -23.73 2.24
N GLY A 274 25.40 -23.86 3.56
CA GLY A 274 25.30 -22.71 4.47
C GLY A 274 26.46 -21.70 4.33
N SER A 275 27.63 -22.13 3.86
CA SER A 275 28.78 -21.28 3.57
C SER A 275 28.52 -20.26 2.44
N GLU A 276 27.69 -20.61 1.44
CA GLU A 276 27.36 -19.73 0.31
C GLU A 276 26.49 -18.54 0.72
N PHE A 277 25.75 -18.64 1.82
CA PHE A 277 24.93 -17.56 2.36
C PHE A 277 25.64 -16.74 3.45
N SER A 278 26.93 -17.03 3.71
CA SER A 278 27.71 -16.31 4.70
C SER A 278 28.17 -14.96 4.13
N VAL A 279 28.03 -13.89 4.92
CA VAL A 279 28.50 -12.54 4.58
C VAL A 279 30.05 -12.49 4.45
N LEU A 280 30.76 -13.43 5.07
CA LEU A 280 32.21 -13.60 4.96
C LEU A 280 32.47 -14.97 4.32
N PRO A 281 32.72 -15.04 2.99
CA PRO A 281 33.13 -16.28 2.36
C PRO A 281 34.43 -16.77 3.00
N ALA A 282 34.54 -18.07 3.27
CA ALA A 282 35.79 -18.67 3.70
C ALA A 282 36.76 -18.67 2.50
N ASP A 283 37.49 -17.57 2.31
CA ASP A 283 38.52 -17.46 1.28
C ASP A 283 39.80 -18.17 1.76
N ASN A 284 40.18 -19.21 1.05
CA ASN A 284 41.44 -19.91 1.29
C ASN A 284 42.58 -19.15 0.59
N ALA A 285 43.01 -18.03 1.16
CA ALA A 285 44.12 -17.19 0.65
C ALA A 285 45.48 -17.92 0.53
N THR A 286 45.60 -19.18 1.01
CA THR A 286 46.85 -19.92 1.06
C THR A 286 47.02 -21.01 -0.02
N GLY A 287 46.08 -21.13 -0.97
CA GLY A 287 46.22 -22.01 -2.14
C GLY A 287 46.16 -23.52 -1.86
N ASN A 288 45.96 -23.97 -0.63
CA ASN A 288 45.81 -25.36 -0.28
C ASN A 288 44.33 -25.70 -0.13
N PHE A 289 43.70 -26.38 -1.10
CA PHE A 289 42.31 -26.80 -1.04
C PHE A 289 42.16 -28.02 -0.10
N VAL A 290 41.61 -27.77 1.08
CA VAL A 290 41.20 -28.85 1.99
C VAL A 290 39.71 -29.10 1.80
N LYS A 291 39.32 -30.29 1.33
CA LYS A 291 37.92 -30.67 1.20
C LYS A 291 37.28 -30.83 2.58
N ILE A 292 36.57 -29.79 3.02
CA ILE A 292 35.78 -29.81 4.26
C ILE A 292 34.32 -30.15 3.86
N ALA A 293 33.72 -31.14 4.52
CA ALA A 293 32.34 -31.52 4.29
C ALA A 293 31.43 -30.30 4.63
N GLN A 294 30.77 -29.77 3.61
CA GLN A 294 29.84 -28.68 3.75
C GLN A 294 28.56 -29.14 4.46
N ARG A 295 27.82 -28.19 5.04
CA ARG A 295 26.53 -28.46 5.69
C ARG A 295 25.41 -27.81 4.87
N ILE A 296 24.36 -28.59 4.66
CA ILE A 296 23.17 -28.16 3.93
C ILE A 296 22.03 -28.01 4.94
N PRO A 297 21.46 -26.80 5.10
CA PRO A 297 20.32 -26.56 5.98
C PRO A 297 19.05 -27.25 5.44
N LEU A 298 18.36 -27.98 6.33
CA LEU A 298 17.03 -28.51 6.11
C LEU A 298 16.04 -27.78 6.99
N ARG A 299 14.88 -27.46 6.46
CA ARG A 299 13.74 -26.99 7.22
C ARG A 299 12.82 -28.16 7.53
N ILE A 300 12.51 -28.35 8.79
CA ILE A 300 11.64 -29.42 9.28
C ILE A 300 10.46 -28.76 9.99
N SER A 301 9.26 -29.12 9.56
CA SER A 301 8.02 -28.69 10.22
C SER A 301 7.90 -29.39 11.57
N VAL A 302 7.20 -28.78 12.51
CA VAL A 302 6.80 -29.39 13.79
C VAL A 302 5.34 -29.80 13.64
N ASP A 303 5.03 -31.06 13.92
CA ASP A 303 3.65 -31.54 13.87
C ASP A 303 2.83 -30.86 15.00
N PRO A 304 1.63 -30.30 14.71
CA PRO A 304 0.93 -29.41 15.63
C PRO A 304 0.36 -30.12 16.87
N ASP A 305 -0.05 -31.38 16.76
CA ASP A 305 -0.82 -32.09 17.78
C ASP A 305 0.06 -32.77 18.86
N GLN A 306 1.19 -32.16 19.22
CA GLN A 306 2.10 -32.70 20.20
C GLN A 306 2.04 -31.89 21.50
N PRO A 307 1.86 -32.53 22.68
CA PRO A 307 1.67 -31.81 23.95
C PRO A 307 2.78 -30.84 24.34
N LEU A 308 4.01 -31.11 23.86
CA LEU A 308 5.18 -30.30 24.17
C LEU A 308 5.54 -29.27 23.08
N ALA A 309 4.90 -29.31 21.90
CA ALA A 309 5.15 -28.34 20.84
C ALA A 309 4.94 -26.89 21.29
N PRO A 310 3.92 -26.50 22.09
CA PRO A 310 3.77 -25.15 22.60
C PRO A 310 4.87 -24.66 23.54
N ARG A 311 5.70 -25.58 24.07
CA ARG A 311 6.83 -25.25 24.94
C ARG A 311 8.12 -24.95 24.18
N LEU A 312 8.15 -25.21 22.87
CA LEU A 312 9.31 -24.87 22.04
C LEU A 312 9.51 -23.35 22.02
N ARG A 313 10.77 -22.94 21.96
CA ARG A 313 11.17 -21.54 21.84
C ARG A 313 12.26 -21.41 20.77
N PRO A 314 12.25 -20.37 19.93
CA PRO A 314 13.36 -20.10 19.03
C PRO A 314 14.70 -20.04 19.78
N GLY A 315 15.73 -20.64 19.18
CA GLY A 315 17.06 -20.72 19.77
C GLY A 315 17.32 -21.98 20.63
N MET A 316 16.31 -22.81 20.91
CA MET A 316 16.54 -24.10 21.59
C MET A 316 17.32 -25.03 20.68
N SER A 317 18.36 -25.70 21.26
CA SER A 317 19.11 -26.75 20.56
C SER A 317 18.31 -28.03 20.50
N VAL A 318 18.44 -28.74 19.40
CA VAL A 318 17.74 -30.00 19.14
C VAL A 318 18.67 -30.98 18.43
N VAL A 319 18.43 -32.26 18.63
CA VAL A 319 19.08 -33.33 17.88
C VAL A 319 18.05 -33.93 16.93
N VAL A 320 18.32 -33.86 15.64
CA VAL A 320 17.38 -34.29 14.60
C VAL A 320 17.80 -35.61 13.99
N ALA A 321 16.84 -36.51 13.76
CA ALA A 321 16.98 -37.77 13.07
C ALA A 321 15.92 -37.84 11.96
N VAL A 322 16.35 -37.99 10.71
CA VAL A 322 15.49 -38.16 9.52
C VAL A 322 15.45 -39.62 9.16
N ASP A 323 14.27 -40.20 9.00
CA ASP A 323 14.04 -41.56 8.52
C ASP A 323 13.98 -41.53 7.00
N THR A 324 15.06 -42.01 6.36
CA THR A 324 15.23 -41.99 4.89
C THR A 324 14.47 -43.11 4.17
N ASP A 325 13.92 -44.08 4.89
CA ASP A 325 13.07 -45.15 4.35
C ASP A 325 11.57 -44.87 4.51
N SER A 326 11.22 -43.75 5.21
CA SER A 326 9.82 -43.33 5.32
C SER A 326 9.28 -42.96 3.96
N ALA A 327 8.02 -43.35 3.67
CA ALA A 327 7.34 -42.99 2.43
C ALA A 327 7.28 -41.45 2.33
N VAL A 328 7.54 -40.94 1.15
CA VAL A 328 7.31 -39.57 0.74
C VAL A 328 5.87 -39.50 0.28
N ASP A 329 4.98 -38.84 1.10
CA ASP A 329 3.58 -38.58 0.73
C ASP A 329 3.47 -37.42 -0.23
#